data_b0b42fb84b54149bb2148e602dc661ef
#
_entry.id   b0b42fb84b54149bb2148e602dc661ef
#
_cell.length_a   1.000
_cell.length_b   1.000
_cell.length_c   1.000
_cell.angle_alpha   90.00
_cell.angle_beta   90.00
_cell.angle_gamma   90.00
#
_symmetry.space_group_name_H-M   'P 1'
#
loop_
_entity.id
_entity.type
_entity.pdbx_description
1 polymer ?
#
loop_
_entity_poly.entity_id
_entity_poly.type
_entity_poly.pdbx_seq_one_letter_code
_entity_poly.pdbx_strand_id
1 'polypeptide(L)'
;MGKYISVNPGARIGNNVQIGDFTTIHDDVEIGDNTVIHGNVTIFPGAVVSAIPQDLKFKGEETFAYVGDGTTLRECVTVHRGTASKGKTVVGKNCLIMAYCHVAHDCCIGDRVIMSNAVQLAGEVRVDDAAVIGGGSLIHQFCHLGRNIMLQGGALVNKDIPPFVKAAREPISYVGLNTVGLHRNHFTEEEIKQISDVYRLLYLSELNVTNALKLIKETLPESDLRNEVIDFVANSERGIIRSAI
;
A
#
# COMPACT_ATOMS: atom_id res chain seq x y z
N MET A 1 -8.62 4.20 -25.94
CA MET A 1 -9.53 4.90 -25.00
C MET A 1 -10.84 4.14 -24.91
N GLY A 2 -11.35 3.96 -23.69
CA GLY A 2 -12.65 3.34 -23.40
C GLY A 2 -13.85 4.24 -23.76
N LYS A 3 -15.04 3.86 -23.28
CA LYS A 3 -16.29 4.59 -23.48
C LYS A 3 -16.60 5.49 -22.27
N TYR A 4 -17.33 6.60 -22.53
CA TYR A 4 -17.80 7.53 -21.48
C TYR A 4 -16.66 8.11 -20.62
N ILE A 5 -15.53 8.42 -21.25
CA ILE A 5 -14.42 9.08 -20.61
C ILE A 5 -14.66 10.60 -20.62
N SER A 6 -14.45 11.24 -19.46
CA SER A 6 -14.42 12.70 -19.35
C SER A 6 -12.98 13.17 -19.16
N VAL A 7 -12.51 14.06 -20.02
CA VAL A 7 -11.20 14.71 -19.91
C VAL A 7 -11.43 16.20 -19.91
N ASN A 8 -11.07 16.86 -18.81
CA ASN A 8 -11.30 18.29 -18.64
C ASN A 8 -10.19 19.13 -19.32
N PRO A 9 -10.44 20.42 -19.55
CA PRO A 9 -9.43 21.33 -20.11
C PRO A 9 -8.13 21.37 -19.30
N GLY A 10 -6.99 21.54 -19.96
CA GLY A 10 -5.69 21.61 -19.33
C GLY A 10 -5.05 20.24 -18.99
N ALA A 11 -5.80 19.15 -19.05
CA ALA A 11 -5.21 17.80 -18.86
C ALA A 11 -4.24 17.47 -20.01
N ARG A 12 -3.06 16.94 -19.66
CA ARG A 12 -2.05 16.49 -20.61
C ARG A 12 -1.92 14.98 -20.56
N ILE A 13 -2.01 14.33 -21.73
CA ILE A 13 -1.92 12.87 -21.87
C ILE A 13 -0.75 12.53 -22.78
N GLY A 14 0.19 11.76 -22.28
CA GLY A 14 1.38 11.29 -22.98
C GLY A 14 1.11 10.20 -24.02
N ASN A 15 2.18 9.56 -24.46
CA ASN A 15 2.14 8.50 -25.46
C ASN A 15 1.87 7.13 -24.81
N ASN A 16 1.33 6.19 -25.60
CA ASN A 16 1.06 4.82 -25.15
C ASN A 16 0.22 4.77 -23.85
N VAL A 17 -0.81 5.64 -23.74
CA VAL A 17 -1.73 5.71 -22.61
C VAL A 17 -3.02 4.95 -22.93
N GLN A 18 -3.42 4.06 -22.05
CA GLN A 18 -4.70 3.35 -22.09
C GLN A 18 -5.61 3.87 -20.98
N ILE A 19 -6.86 4.22 -21.29
CA ILE A 19 -7.85 4.72 -20.34
C ILE A 19 -9.11 3.90 -20.48
N GLY A 20 -9.54 3.30 -19.38
CA GLY A 20 -10.75 2.46 -19.29
C GLY A 20 -12.05 3.25 -19.26
N ASP A 21 -13.16 2.53 -19.35
CA ASP A 21 -14.51 3.10 -19.40
C ASP A 21 -14.85 3.90 -18.13
N PHE A 22 -15.70 4.93 -18.28
CA PHE A 22 -16.23 5.74 -17.17
C PHE A 22 -15.16 6.46 -16.32
N THR A 23 -13.98 6.69 -16.88
CA THR A 23 -12.90 7.40 -16.20
C THR A 23 -13.05 8.90 -16.31
N THR A 24 -12.82 9.61 -15.21
CA THR A 24 -12.85 11.09 -15.16
C THR A 24 -11.45 11.62 -14.87
N ILE A 25 -10.95 12.50 -15.75
CA ILE A 25 -9.67 13.20 -15.62
C ILE A 25 -9.99 14.69 -15.53
N HIS A 26 -9.71 15.27 -14.36
CA HIS A 26 -10.01 16.68 -14.08
C HIS A 26 -8.96 17.62 -14.69
N ASP A 27 -9.15 18.92 -14.40
CA ASP A 27 -8.29 19.99 -14.94
C ASP A 27 -6.84 19.83 -14.48
N ASP A 28 -5.90 20.22 -15.34
CA ASP A 28 -4.47 20.27 -15.04
C ASP A 28 -3.85 18.93 -14.54
N VAL A 29 -4.47 17.82 -14.85
CA VAL A 29 -3.89 16.47 -14.63
C VAL A 29 -2.83 16.20 -15.69
N GLU A 30 -1.71 15.60 -15.26
CA GLU A 30 -0.68 15.10 -16.18
C GLU A 30 -0.63 13.58 -16.12
N ILE A 31 -0.82 12.92 -17.27
CA ILE A 31 -0.63 11.49 -17.45
C ILE A 31 0.55 11.29 -18.38
N GLY A 32 1.67 10.83 -17.84
CA GLY A 32 2.89 10.57 -18.58
C GLY A 32 2.77 9.33 -19.49
N ASP A 33 3.84 9.06 -20.22
CA ASP A 33 3.90 7.93 -21.14
C ASP A 33 3.75 6.58 -20.43
N ASN A 34 3.32 5.56 -21.20
CA ASN A 34 3.23 4.16 -20.75
C ASN A 34 2.33 3.99 -19.50
N THR A 35 1.16 4.59 -19.51
CA THR A 35 0.19 4.52 -18.41
C THR A 35 -1.00 3.66 -18.78
N VAL A 36 -1.42 2.78 -17.86
CA VAL A 36 -2.68 2.03 -17.95
C VAL A 36 -3.59 2.45 -16.80
N ILE A 37 -4.67 3.14 -17.13
CA ILE A 37 -5.74 3.52 -16.20
C ILE A 37 -6.93 2.63 -16.54
N HIS A 38 -7.39 1.86 -15.56
CA HIS A 38 -8.57 0.99 -15.72
C HIS A 38 -9.88 1.79 -15.67
N GLY A 39 -11.03 1.12 -15.59
CA GLY A 39 -12.34 1.78 -15.63
C GLY A 39 -12.75 2.41 -14.30
N ASN A 40 -13.72 3.33 -14.35
CA ASN A 40 -14.29 4.00 -13.18
C ASN A 40 -13.25 4.74 -12.29
N VAL A 41 -12.11 5.15 -12.86
CA VAL A 41 -11.06 5.89 -12.14
C VAL A 41 -11.39 7.38 -12.15
N THR A 42 -11.13 8.06 -11.03
CA THR A 42 -11.25 9.52 -10.95
C THR A 42 -9.90 10.11 -10.56
N ILE A 43 -9.38 11.03 -11.36
CA ILE A 43 -8.09 11.72 -11.13
C ILE A 43 -8.35 13.21 -10.98
N PHE A 44 -8.06 13.74 -9.80
CA PHE A 44 -8.34 15.12 -9.39
C PHE A 44 -7.25 16.11 -9.84
N PRO A 45 -7.54 17.42 -9.82
CA PRO A 45 -6.65 18.44 -10.36
C PRO A 45 -5.23 18.41 -9.81
N GLY A 46 -4.25 18.67 -10.69
CA GLY A 46 -2.84 18.74 -10.35
C GLY A 46 -2.17 17.38 -10.07
N ALA A 47 -2.90 16.28 -10.20
CA ALA A 47 -2.28 14.95 -10.07
C ALA A 47 -1.36 14.65 -11.26
N VAL A 48 -0.27 13.94 -10.99
CA VAL A 48 0.71 13.51 -12.01
C VAL A 48 0.87 12.00 -11.94
N VAL A 49 0.52 11.29 -13.00
CA VAL A 49 0.59 9.83 -13.10
C VAL A 49 1.62 9.43 -14.14
N SER A 50 2.47 8.46 -13.82
CA SER A 50 3.56 7.97 -14.66
C SER A 50 4.68 9.00 -14.92
N ALA A 51 4.95 9.86 -13.94
CA ALA A 51 6.13 10.69 -14.00
C ALA A 51 7.42 9.85 -14.07
N ILE A 52 8.47 10.46 -14.60
CA ILE A 52 9.82 9.86 -14.62
C ILE A 52 10.26 9.59 -13.17
N PRO A 53 10.80 8.38 -12.88
CA PRO A 53 11.29 8.03 -11.54
C PRO A 53 12.34 9.01 -11.03
N GLN A 54 12.24 9.35 -9.74
CA GLN A 54 13.28 10.14 -9.04
C GLN A 54 14.38 9.19 -8.53
N ASP A 55 14.86 8.33 -9.40
CA ASP A 55 15.97 7.40 -9.13
C ASP A 55 17.16 7.76 -10.05
N LEU A 56 18.32 8.02 -9.46
CA LEU A 56 19.55 8.33 -10.20
C LEU A 56 20.02 7.18 -11.11
N LYS A 57 19.53 5.97 -10.90
CA LYS A 57 19.84 4.80 -11.72
C LYS A 57 18.95 4.70 -12.97
N PHE A 58 17.83 5.44 -13.01
CA PHE A 58 16.93 5.42 -14.15
C PHE A 58 17.63 6.02 -15.39
N LYS A 59 17.63 5.27 -16.49
CA LYS A 59 18.32 5.63 -17.75
C LYS A 59 17.38 5.88 -18.92
N GLY A 60 16.06 5.98 -18.65
CA GLY A 60 15.05 6.15 -19.70
C GLY A 60 14.47 4.84 -20.23
N GLU A 61 14.63 3.75 -19.51
CA GLU A 61 14.04 2.46 -19.85
C GLU A 61 12.52 2.51 -19.96
N GLU A 62 11.95 1.68 -20.82
CA GLU A 62 10.52 1.58 -21.03
C GLU A 62 9.86 0.88 -19.83
N THR A 63 9.18 1.66 -19.00
CA THR A 63 8.52 1.19 -17.78
C THR A 63 7.13 1.80 -17.66
N PHE A 64 6.30 1.24 -16.79
CA PHE A 64 4.86 1.50 -16.77
C PHE A 64 4.35 1.97 -15.40
N ALA A 65 3.17 2.63 -15.41
CA ALA A 65 2.34 2.83 -14.25
C ALA A 65 0.93 2.29 -14.51
N TYR A 66 0.35 1.64 -13.50
CA TYR A 66 -0.99 1.06 -13.57
C TYR A 66 -1.87 1.62 -12.45
N VAL A 67 -3.11 2.00 -12.78
CA VAL A 67 -4.13 2.41 -11.81
C VAL A 67 -5.36 1.52 -12.00
N GLY A 68 -5.73 0.77 -10.96
CA GLY A 68 -6.82 -0.21 -10.98
C GLY A 68 -8.21 0.40 -10.97
N ASP A 69 -9.20 -0.40 -11.33
CA ASP A 69 -10.60 0.00 -11.42
C ASP A 69 -11.14 0.65 -10.14
N GLY A 70 -11.97 1.66 -10.28
CA GLY A 70 -12.66 2.31 -9.16
C GLY A 70 -11.77 3.14 -8.24
N THR A 71 -10.48 3.29 -8.57
CA THR A 71 -9.53 4.03 -7.75
C THR A 71 -9.68 5.54 -7.93
N THR A 72 -9.56 6.26 -6.83
CA THR A 72 -9.58 7.72 -6.78
C THR A 72 -8.20 8.25 -6.40
N LEU A 73 -7.61 9.07 -7.28
CA LEU A 73 -6.41 9.86 -7.02
C LEU A 73 -6.82 11.31 -6.78
N ARG A 74 -6.61 11.80 -5.55
CA ARG A 74 -7.00 13.15 -5.16
C ARG A 74 -5.97 14.19 -5.65
N GLU A 75 -6.20 15.43 -5.27
CA GLU A 75 -5.47 16.60 -5.74
C GLU A 75 -3.96 16.47 -5.49
N CYS A 76 -3.16 16.79 -6.50
CA CYS A 76 -1.69 16.83 -6.43
C CYS A 76 -1.05 15.49 -6.00
N VAL A 77 -1.73 14.36 -6.20
CA VAL A 77 -1.11 13.03 -6.03
C VAL A 77 -0.07 12.83 -7.11
N THR A 78 1.07 12.26 -6.75
CA THR A 78 2.10 11.87 -7.72
C THR A 78 2.34 10.37 -7.69
N VAL A 79 2.30 9.74 -8.86
CA VAL A 79 2.61 8.31 -9.06
C VAL A 79 3.70 8.23 -10.10
N HIS A 80 4.88 7.75 -9.73
CA HIS A 80 5.98 7.53 -10.67
C HIS A 80 5.84 6.17 -11.36
N ARG A 81 6.28 6.06 -12.61
CA ARG A 81 6.39 4.75 -13.26
C ARG A 81 7.55 3.93 -12.68
N GLY A 82 7.64 2.65 -13.03
CA GLY A 82 8.70 1.76 -12.55
C GLY A 82 10.09 2.11 -13.09
N THR A 83 11.09 1.40 -12.60
CA THR A 83 12.47 1.37 -13.10
C THR A 83 12.78 0.00 -13.68
N ALA A 84 14.02 -0.24 -14.10
CA ALA A 84 14.49 -1.56 -14.54
C ALA A 84 14.36 -2.64 -13.44
N SER A 85 14.18 -2.26 -12.15
CA SER A 85 14.04 -3.19 -11.04
C SER A 85 12.79 -4.07 -11.16
N LYS A 86 11.60 -3.45 -11.36
CA LYS A 86 10.32 -4.18 -11.51
C LYS A 86 9.56 -3.82 -12.78
N GLY A 87 10.01 -2.85 -13.53
CA GLY A 87 9.42 -2.40 -14.79
C GLY A 87 8.08 -1.67 -14.64
N LYS A 88 7.51 -1.61 -13.44
CA LYS A 88 6.19 -1.01 -13.23
C LYS A 88 5.95 -0.57 -11.79
N THR A 89 5.09 0.45 -11.65
CA THR A 89 4.42 0.83 -10.40
C THR A 89 2.94 0.49 -10.53
N VAL A 90 2.33 -0.04 -9.47
CA VAL A 90 0.93 -0.49 -9.49
C VAL A 90 0.17 0.12 -8.32
N VAL A 91 -0.96 0.75 -8.61
CA VAL A 91 -2.01 1.10 -7.65
C VAL A 91 -3.20 0.19 -7.94
N GLY A 92 -3.65 -0.57 -6.95
CA GLY A 92 -4.74 -1.54 -7.06
C GLY A 92 -6.11 -0.90 -7.26
N LYS A 93 -7.15 -1.72 -7.09
CA LYS A 93 -8.56 -1.36 -7.32
C LYS A 93 -9.20 -0.73 -6.09
N ASN A 94 -10.19 0.14 -6.32
CA ASN A 94 -11.01 0.74 -5.26
C ASN A 94 -10.19 1.41 -4.16
N CYS A 95 -9.01 1.94 -4.51
CA CYS A 95 -8.16 2.69 -3.59
C CYS A 95 -8.61 4.14 -3.47
N LEU A 96 -8.35 4.73 -2.30
CA LEU A 96 -8.46 6.17 -2.09
C LEU A 96 -7.09 6.72 -1.73
N ILE A 97 -6.46 7.39 -2.69
CA ILE A 97 -5.18 8.07 -2.50
C ILE A 97 -5.47 9.54 -2.32
N MET A 98 -5.40 10.03 -1.08
CA MET A 98 -5.79 11.40 -0.74
C MET A 98 -4.73 12.41 -1.19
N ALA A 99 -5.09 13.70 -1.08
CA ALA A 99 -4.31 14.79 -1.62
C ALA A 99 -2.85 14.81 -1.12
N TYR A 100 -1.95 15.20 -2.03
CA TYR A 100 -0.49 15.32 -1.79
C TYR A 100 0.23 14.01 -1.45
N CYS A 101 -0.40 12.85 -1.66
CA CYS A 101 0.30 11.57 -1.53
C CYS A 101 1.31 11.38 -2.66
N HIS A 102 2.40 10.68 -2.34
CA HIS A 102 3.41 10.27 -3.30
C HIS A 102 3.57 8.75 -3.34
N VAL A 103 3.55 8.18 -4.53
CA VAL A 103 3.87 6.77 -4.81
C VAL A 103 5.10 6.76 -5.71
N ALA A 104 6.26 6.42 -5.14
CA ALA A 104 7.50 6.32 -5.89
C ALA A 104 7.51 5.11 -6.82
N HIS A 105 8.60 5.00 -7.59
CA HIS A 105 8.83 3.93 -8.56
C HIS A 105 8.79 2.53 -7.94
N ASP A 106 8.33 1.57 -8.73
CA ASP A 106 8.31 0.15 -8.39
C ASP A 106 7.47 -0.23 -7.16
N CYS A 107 6.66 0.70 -6.64
CA CYS A 107 5.71 0.41 -5.58
C CYS A 107 4.59 -0.50 -6.07
N CYS A 108 4.11 -1.37 -5.17
CA CYS A 108 2.96 -2.22 -5.41
C CYS A 108 1.92 -1.98 -4.30
N ILE A 109 0.82 -1.33 -4.65
CA ILE A 109 -0.30 -1.06 -3.74
C ILE A 109 -1.44 -1.99 -4.11
N GLY A 110 -1.93 -2.76 -3.14
CA GLY A 110 -3.05 -3.68 -3.28
C GLY A 110 -4.41 -2.99 -3.43
N ASP A 111 -5.47 -3.76 -3.33
CA ASP A 111 -6.84 -3.28 -3.50
C ASP A 111 -7.39 -2.65 -2.21
N ARG A 112 -8.33 -1.71 -2.33
CA ARG A 112 -9.04 -1.04 -1.22
C ARG A 112 -8.12 -0.36 -0.20
N VAL A 113 -6.92 0.03 -0.62
CA VAL A 113 -5.97 0.77 0.23
C VAL A 113 -6.43 2.22 0.37
N ILE A 114 -6.32 2.75 1.58
CA ILE A 114 -6.56 4.17 1.88
C ILE A 114 -5.24 4.79 2.32
N MET A 115 -4.75 5.76 1.54
CA MET A 115 -3.65 6.64 1.93
C MET A 115 -4.21 8.00 2.26
N SER A 116 -4.15 8.38 3.53
CA SER A 116 -4.59 9.73 3.96
C SER A 116 -3.62 10.80 3.46
N ASN A 117 -4.02 12.08 3.57
CA ASN A 117 -3.27 13.20 2.99
C ASN A 117 -1.76 13.17 3.30
N ALA A 118 -0.96 13.49 2.29
CA ALA A 118 0.49 13.66 2.39
C ALA A 118 1.28 12.42 2.84
N VAL A 119 0.76 11.21 2.62
CA VAL A 119 1.54 9.97 2.78
C VAL A 119 2.58 9.88 1.68
N GLN A 120 3.82 9.54 2.05
CA GLN A 120 4.94 9.43 1.12
C GLN A 120 5.51 8.01 1.13
N LEU A 121 5.37 7.30 0.01
CA LEU A 121 6.00 6.00 -0.21
C LEU A 121 7.29 6.18 -0.99
N ALA A 122 8.42 5.76 -0.41
CA ALA A 122 9.67 5.65 -1.16
C ALA A 122 9.65 4.47 -2.14
N GLY A 123 10.69 4.30 -2.96
CA GLY A 123 10.73 3.26 -3.99
C GLY A 123 10.57 1.85 -3.45
N GLU A 124 9.95 0.98 -4.25
CA GLU A 124 9.78 -0.46 -4.00
C GLU A 124 9.00 -0.81 -2.72
N VAL A 125 8.20 0.11 -2.19
CA VAL A 125 7.30 -0.17 -1.08
C VAL A 125 6.15 -1.07 -1.56
N ARG A 126 5.83 -2.08 -0.75
CA ARG A 126 4.66 -2.91 -0.93
C ARG A 126 3.61 -2.60 0.14
N VAL A 127 2.37 -2.41 -0.29
CA VAL A 127 1.20 -2.23 0.58
C VAL A 127 0.14 -3.24 0.18
N ASP A 128 -0.21 -4.14 1.07
CA ASP A 128 -1.23 -5.16 0.78
C ASP A 128 -2.65 -4.60 0.97
N ASP A 129 -3.65 -5.40 0.60
CA ASP A 129 -5.06 -5.01 0.52
C ASP A 129 -5.64 -4.42 1.80
N ALA A 130 -6.55 -3.48 1.64
CA ALA A 130 -7.34 -2.87 2.70
C ALA A 130 -6.50 -2.25 3.85
N ALA A 131 -5.23 -1.92 3.59
CA ALA A 131 -4.41 -1.16 4.51
C ALA A 131 -4.88 0.30 4.59
N VAL A 132 -4.85 0.86 5.80
CA VAL A 132 -5.16 2.28 6.03
C VAL A 132 -3.91 2.96 6.57
N ILE A 133 -3.39 3.94 5.84
CA ILE A 133 -2.17 4.67 6.16
C ILE A 133 -2.53 6.08 6.59
N GLY A 134 -2.24 6.43 7.84
CA GLY A 134 -2.52 7.74 8.41
C GLY A 134 -1.70 8.86 7.78
N GLY A 135 -2.31 10.04 7.66
CA GLY A 135 -1.74 11.18 6.95
C GLY A 135 -0.37 11.62 7.43
N GLY A 136 0.44 12.13 6.52
CA GLY A 136 1.80 12.60 6.81
C GLY A 136 2.81 11.49 7.16
N SER A 137 2.45 10.22 6.98
CA SER A 137 3.38 9.11 7.22
C SER A 137 4.42 8.98 6.11
N LEU A 138 5.66 8.67 6.50
CA LEU A 138 6.80 8.45 5.60
C LEU A 138 7.22 6.98 5.66
N ILE A 139 7.16 6.28 4.53
CA ILE A 139 7.45 4.86 4.42
C ILE A 139 8.78 4.68 3.68
N HIS A 140 9.76 4.11 4.37
CA HIS A 140 11.09 3.88 3.83
C HIS A 140 11.07 2.84 2.70
N GLN A 141 12.00 3.00 1.76
CA GLN A 141 12.19 2.10 0.63
C GLN A 141 12.25 0.62 1.06
N PHE A 142 11.65 -0.25 0.26
CA PHE A 142 11.56 -1.70 0.46
C PHE A 142 10.71 -2.16 1.66
N CYS A 143 10.03 -1.28 2.36
CA CYS A 143 9.11 -1.72 3.41
C CYS A 143 7.89 -2.42 2.83
N HIS A 144 7.44 -3.46 3.55
CA HIS A 144 6.20 -4.17 3.28
C HIS A 144 5.18 -3.91 4.39
N LEU A 145 4.02 -3.41 4.01
CA LEU A 145 2.87 -3.16 4.88
C LEU A 145 1.80 -4.20 4.59
N GLY A 146 1.52 -5.05 5.55
CA GLY A 146 0.55 -6.15 5.41
C GLY A 146 -0.90 -5.67 5.29
N ARG A 147 -1.78 -6.58 4.88
CA ARG A 147 -3.19 -6.25 4.66
C ARG A 147 -3.92 -5.92 5.95
N ASN A 148 -4.99 -5.15 5.83
CA ASN A 148 -5.87 -4.75 6.94
C ASN A 148 -5.14 -4.08 8.12
N ILE A 149 -3.99 -3.47 7.91
CA ILE A 149 -3.32 -2.69 8.94
C ILE A 149 -3.98 -1.32 9.14
N MET A 150 -3.73 -0.72 10.30
CA MET A 150 -3.98 0.68 10.57
C MET A 150 -2.69 1.33 11.07
N LEU A 151 -2.11 2.20 10.25
CA LEU A 151 -0.94 2.99 10.59
C LEU A 151 -1.37 4.37 11.10
N GLN A 152 -0.86 4.80 12.26
CA GLN A 152 -1.11 6.15 12.77
C GLN A 152 -0.58 7.22 11.82
N GLY A 153 -1.15 8.42 11.87
CA GLY A 153 -0.63 9.58 11.13
C GLY A 153 0.73 10.05 11.66
N GLY A 154 1.55 10.61 10.76
CA GLY A 154 2.89 11.12 11.07
C GLY A 154 3.92 10.03 11.38
N ALA A 155 3.67 8.78 11.02
CA ALA A 155 4.57 7.68 11.33
C ALA A 155 5.82 7.66 10.44
N LEU A 156 6.98 7.36 11.03
CA LEU A 156 8.24 7.08 10.32
C LEU A 156 8.46 5.57 10.28
N VAL A 157 8.19 4.96 9.11
CA VAL A 157 8.21 3.51 8.94
C VAL A 157 9.51 3.08 8.25
N ASN A 158 10.33 2.29 8.93
CA ASN A 158 11.58 1.74 8.42
C ASN A 158 11.70 0.20 8.58
N LYS A 159 10.64 -0.44 9.06
CA LYS A 159 10.46 -1.88 9.24
C LYS A 159 9.15 -2.33 8.64
N ASP A 160 9.04 -3.62 8.34
CA ASP A 160 7.81 -4.20 7.85
C ASP A 160 6.72 -4.21 8.92
N ILE A 161 5.48 -3.95 8.51
CA ILE A 161 4.30 -3.96 9.39
C ILE A 161 3.48 -5.20 9.07
N PRO A 162 3.41 -6.19 9.97
CA PRO A 162 2.66 -7.42 9.72
C PRO A 162 1.16 -7.17 9.52
N PRO A 163 0.41 -8.09 8.86
CA PRO A 163 -1.02 -7.89 8.56
C PRO A 163 -1.88 -7.78 9.83
N PHE A 164 -3.06 -7.17 9.71
CA PHE A 164 -4.12 -7.06 10.74
C PHE A 164 -3.84 -6.18 11.95
N VAL A 165 -2.69 -5.54 12.04
CA VAL A 165 -2.28 -4.80 13.24
C VAL A 165 -2.55 -3.30 13.16
N LYS A 166 -2.60 -2.67 14.34
CA LYS A 166 -2.35 -1.24 14.49
C LYS A 166 -0.87 -1.01 14.77
N ALA A 167 -0.28 -0.09 14.01
CA ALA A 167 1.09 0.35 14.20
C ALA A 167 1.08 1.84 14.58
N ALA A 168 1.72 2.17 15.69
CA ALA A 168 1.74 3.52 16.24
C ALA A 168 3.00 3.75 17.07
N ARG A 169 3.17 4.97 17.60
CA ARG A 169 4.28 5.44 18.45
C ARG A 169 5.55 5.80 17.65
N GLU A 170 6.54 6.30 18.36
CA GLU A 170 7.90 6.58 17.87
C GLU A 170 8.91 5.96 18.86
N PRO A 171 9.73 5.01 18.42
CA PRO A 171 9.73 4.37 17.10
C PRO A 171 8.46 3.57 16.83
N ILE A 172 8.12 3.43 15.53
CA ILE A 172 6.91 2.71 15.11
C ILE A 172 6.86 1.29 15.68
N SER A 173 5.74 0.94 16.30
CA SER A 173 5.60 -0.28 17.09
C SER A 173 4.22 -0.90 16.95
N TYR A 174 4.13 -2.20 17.18
CA TYR A 174 2.86 -2.91 17.34
C TYR A 174 2.14 -2.44 18.61
N VAL A 175 0.88 -2.03 18.49
CA VAL A 175 0.04 -1.57 19.61
C VAL A 175 -1.30 -2.32 19.71
N GLY A 176 -1.38 -3.49 19.08
CA GLY A 176 -2.57 -4.35 19.09
C GLY A 176 -3.13 -4.62 17.70
N LEU A 177 -4.22 -5.35 17.62
CA LEU A 177 -4.92 -5.65 16.37
C LEU A 177 -5.77 -4.45 15.90
N ASN A 178 -5.94 -4.35 14.59
CA ASN A 178 -6.89 -3.42 13.96
C ASN A 178 -8.33 -3.97 14.01
N THR A 179 -8.85 -4.26 15.20
CA THR A 179 -10.17 -4.91 15.38
C THR A 179 -11.29 -4.15 14.67
N VAL A 180 -11.29 -2.82 14.72
CA VAL A 180 -12.30 -2.00 14.03
C VAL A 180 -12.23 -2.20 12.51
N GLY A 181 -11.02 -2.23 11.93
CA GLY A 181 -10.83 -2.48 10.51
C GLY A 181 -11.22 -3.91 10.12
N LEU A 182 -10.88 -4.89 10.96
CA LEU A 182 -11.24 -6.28 10.73
C LEU A 182 -12.76 -6.48 10.72
N HIS A 183 -13.49 -5.94 11.70
CA HIS A 183 -14.97 -5.99 11.68
C HIS A 183 -15.57 -5.31 10.44
N ARG A 184 -15.05 -4.16 10.01
CA ARG A 184 -15.50 -3.47 8.79
C ARG A 184 -15.26 -4.30 7.53
N ASN A 185 -14.24 -5.14 7.55
CA ASN A 185 -13.89 -6.07 6.47
C ASN A 185 -14.49 -7.48 6.70
N HIS A 186 -15.53 -7.59 7.55
CA HIS A 186 -16.35 -8.78 7.78
C HIS A 186 -15.61 -9.98 8.39
N PHE A 187 -14.51 -9.77 9.11
CA PHE A 187 -13.88 -10.82 9.89
C PHE A 187 -14.79 -11.21 11.08
N THR A 188 -14.96 -12.49 11.29
CA THR A 188 -15.69 -13.04 12.42
C THR A 188 -14.91 -12.91 13.73
N GLU A 189 -15.59 -12.98 14.87
CA GLU A 189 -14.94 -13.00 16.19
C GLU A 189 -13.94 -14.15 16.35
N GLU A 190 -14.25 -15.32 15.77
CA GLU A 190 -13.35 -16.48 15.79
C GLU A 190 -12.07 -16.21 14.99
N GLU A 191 -12.17 -15.63 13.80
CA GLU A 191 -11.00 -15.24 12.99
C GLU A 191 -10.15 -14.19 13.71
N ILE A 192 -10.77 -13.17 14.32
CA ILE A 192 -10.07 -12.14 15.09
C ILE A 192 -9.35 -12.77 16.28
N LYS A 193 -9.98 -13.74 16.95
CA LYS A 193 -9.37 -14.47 18.05
C LYS A 193 -8.16 -15.29 17.59
N GLN A 194 -8.27 -16.01 16.46
CA GLN A 194 -7.14 -16.74 15.88
C GLN A 194 -5.96 -15.82 15.60
N ILE A 195 -6.19 -14.67 14.96
CA ILE A 195 -5.16 -13.65 14.72
C ILE A 195 -4.57 -13.17 16.05
N SER A 196 -5.41 -12.91 17.04
CA SER A 196 -4.97 -12.45 18.38
C SER A 196 -4.05 -13.44 19.06
N ASP A 197 -4.37 -14.74 18.98
CA ASP A 197 -3.55 -15.80 19.58
C ASP A 197 -2.17 -15.89 18.92
N VAL A 198 -2.09 -15.69 17.59
CA VAL A 198 -0.81 -15.63 16.87
C VAL A 198 0.04 -14.45 17.36
N TYR A 199 -0.54 -13.24 17.43
CA TYR A 199 0.20 -12.04 17.85
C TYR A 199 0.57 -12.04 19.32
N ARG A 200 -0.23 -12.69 20.18
CA ARG A 200 0.12 -12.92 21.59
C ARG A 200 1.41 -13.74 21.70
N LEU A 201 1.55 -14.81 20.94
CA LEU A 201 2.76 -15.63 20.94
C LEU A 201 3.93 -14.90 20.26
N LEU A 202 3.68 -14.15 19.19
CA LEU A 202 4.74 -13.44 18.47
C LEU A 202 5.38 -12.33 19.30
N TYR A 203 4.59 -11.59 20.08
CA TYR A 203 5.04 -10.36 20.74
C TYR A 203 5.07 -10.42 22.27
N LEU A 204 4.36 -11.37 22.92
CA LEU A 204 4.23 -11.41 24.38
C LEU A 204 4.82 -12.70 24.99
N SER A 205 5.47 -13.56 24.21
CA SER A 205 6.07 -14.81 24.72
C SER A 205 7.52 -14.66 25.20
N GLU A 206 8.09 -13.46 25.16
CA GLU A 206 9.50 -13.19 25.50
C GLU A 206 10.51 -13.94 24.60
N LEU A 207 10.04 -14.60 23.54
CA LEU A 207 10.87 -15.32 22.57
C LEU A 207 11.38 -14.37 21.48
N ASN A 208 12.50 -14.73 20.87
CA ASN A 208 12.86 -14.11 19.60
C ASN A 208 11.89 -14.56 18.50
N VAL A 209 11.83 -13.79 17.40
CA VAL A 209 10.87 -14.02 16.29
C VAL A 209 10.93 -15.45 15.78
N THR A 210 12.11 -16.01 15.56
CA THR A 210 12.28 -17.38 15.02
C THR A 210 11.67 -18.44 15.96
N ASN A 211 11.92 -18.33 17.26
CA ASN A 211 11.38 -19.25 18.25
C ASN A 211 9.88 -19.03 18.46
N ALA A 212 9.40 -17.80 18.40
CA ALA A 212 7.96 -17.49 18.44
C ALA A 212 7.23 -18.12 17.26
N LEU A 213 7.75 -18.01 16.02
CA LEU A 213 7.15 -18.66 14.85
C LEU A 213 7.11 -20.19 14.97
N LYS A 214 8.16 -20.80 15.55
CA LYS A 214 8.18 -22.23 15.83
C LYS A 214 7.09 -22.61 16.82
N LEU A 215 6.98 -21.91 17.95
CA LEU A 215 5.96 -22.12 18.95
C LEU A 215 4.54 -21.99 18.40
N ILE A 216 4.29 -20.95 17.56
CA ILE A 216 3.01 -20.74 16.89
C ILE A 216 2.64 -21.97 16.04
N LYS A 217 3.59 -22.49 15.25
CA LYS A 217 3.35 -23.67 14.40
C LYS A 217 3.08 -24.92 15.20
N GLU A 218 3.70 -25.09 16.36
CA GLU A 218 3.55 -26.28 17.21
C GLU A 218 2.28 -26.26 18.08
N THR A 219 1.80 -25.07 18.46
CA THR A 219 0.74 -24.95 19.49
C THR A 219 -0.60 -24.44 18.98
N LEU A 220 -0.63 -23.67 17.90
CA LEU A 220 -1.90 -23.15 17.36
C LEU A 220 -2.41 -24.01 16.19
N PRO A 221 -3.74 -24.22 16.09
CA PRO A 221 -4.34 -24.91 14.95
C PRO A 221 -3.94 -24.28 13.62
N GLU A 222 -3.80 -25.10 12.60
CA GLU A 222 -3.53 -24.61 11.25
C GLU A 222 -4.72 -23.82 10.69
N SER A 223 -4.45 -22.65 10.14
CA SER A 223 -5.43 -21.82 9.42
C SER A 223 -4.71 -20.88 8.44
N ASP A 224 -5.44 -20.44 7.41
CA ASP A 224 -4.90 -19.50 6.43
C ASP A 224 -4.42 -18.20 7.09
N LEU A 225 -5.17 -17.69 8.07
CA LEU A 225 -4.82 -16.47 8.81
C LEU A 225 -3.54 -16.61 9.63
N ARG A 226 -3.38 -17.76 10.31
CA ARG A 226 -2.14 -18.08 11.02
C ARG A 226 -0.96 -18.16 10.05
N ASN A 227 -1.15 -18.90 8.96
CA ASN A 227 -0.09 -19.15 7.99
C ASN A 227 0.33 -17.84 7.31
N GLU A 228 -0.63 -16.97 6.97
CA GLU A 228 -0.34 -15.65 6.40
C GLU A 228 0.57 -14.80 7.29
N VAL A 229 0.30 -14.73 8.60
CA VAL A 229 1.16 -13.99 9.53
C VAL A 229 2.55 -14.64 9.61
N ILE A 230 2.61 -15.96 9.69
CA ILE A 230 3.89 -16.69 9.71
C ILE A 230 4.71 -16.41 8.46
N ASP A 231 4.09 -16.51 7.29
CA ASP A 231 4.77 -16.34 6.00
C ASP A 231 5.23 -14.89 5.81
N PHE A 232 4.39 -13.92 6.19
CA PHE A 232 4.79 -12.52 6.17
C PHE A 232 6.04 -12.27 7.03
N VAL A 233 6.01 -12.75 8.27
CA VAL A 233 7.11 -12.53 9.22
C VAL A 233 8.38 -13.28 8.82
N ALA A 234 8.25 -14.50 8.31
CA ALA A 234 9.38 -15.32 7.87
C ALA A 234 10.07 -14.75 6.61
N ASN A 235 9.30 -14.10 5.72
CA ASN A 235 9.81 -13.50 4.47
C ASN A 235 10.14 -12.01 4.60
N SER A 236 10.07 -11.43 5.79
CA SER A 236 10.38 -10.02 6.01
C SER A 236 11.88 -9.77 5.87
N GLU A 237 12.27 -9.02 4.83
CA GLU A 237 13.68 -8.67 4.57
C GLU A 237 14.18 -7.53 5.45
N ARG A 238 13.31 -6.60 5.81
CA ARG A 238 13.66 -5.47 6.68
C ARG A 238 13.49 -5.78 8.17
N GLY A 239 12.95 -6.95 8.51
CA GLY A 239 12.48 -7.31 9.83
C GLY A 239 11.21 -6.53 10.21
N ILE A 240 10.39 -7.10 11.07
CA ILE A 240 9.12 -6.53 11.50
C ILE A 240 9.27 -5.48 12.59
N ILE A 241 8.26 -4.61 12.74
CA ILE A 241 8.14 -3.69 13.87
C ILE A 241 8.15 -4.47 15.20
N ARG A 242 8.65 -3.85 16.27
CA ARG A 242 8.65 -4.43 17.62
C ARG A 242 7.33 -4.20 18.34
N SER A 243 7.08 -4.93 19.43
CA SER A 243 6.01 -4.60 20.35
C SER A 243 6.33 -3.31 21.11
N ALA A 244 5.28 -2.54 21.41
CA ALA A 244 5.35 -1.40 22.32
C ALA A 244 4.97 -1.77 23.75
N ILE A 245 4.65 -3.05 23.98
CA ILE A 245 4.16 -3.62 25.24
C ILE A 245 5.28 -4.43 25.86
#